data_a5be50ab251728a3ca144d3758dafe98
#
_entry.id   a5be50ab251728a3ca144d3758dafe98
#
_cell.length_a   1.000
_cell.length_b   1.000
_cell.length_c   1.000
_cell.angle_alpha   90.00
_cell.angle_beta   90.00
_cell.angle_gamma   90.00
#
_symmetry.space_group_name_H-M   'P 1'
#
loop_
_entity.id
_entity.type
_entity.pdbx_description
1 polymer ?
#
loop_
_entity_poly.entity_id
_entity_poly.type
_entity_poly.pdbx_seq_one_letter_code
_entity_poly.pdbx_strand_id
1 'polypeptide(L)' 'MKLNKEQKQKAEYIWQGIKTGKAKSHHYKVEMIKFYNELNNTNYKYTTNCSSCLNTCYEFVKSIVIKPKKKNGKK' A
#
# COMPACT_ATOMS: atom_id res chain seq x y z
N MET A 1 2.58 -11.32 7.83
CA MET A 1 2.56 -10.10 8.64
C MET A 1 1.18 -9.86 9.21
N LYS A 2 1.12 -9.64 10.48
CA LYS A 2 -0.15 -9.34 11.12
C LYS A 2 -0.31 -7.86 11.32
N LEU A 3 -1.47 -7.37 10.97
CA LEU A 3 -1.79 -5.96 11.14
C LEU A 3 -2.86 -5.83 12.22
N ASN A 4 -2.73 -4.80 13.04
CA ASN A 4 -3.80 -4.53 13.99
C ASN A 4 -4.93 -3.83 13.26
N LYS A 5 -6.03 -3.62 13.99
CA LYS A 5 -7.24 -3.06 13.40
C LYS A 5 -7.00 -1.67 12.81
N GLU A 6 -6.24 -0.85 13.52
CA GLU A 6 -5.97 0.50 13.05
C GLU A 6 -5.16 0.48 11.76
N GLN A 7 -4.19 -0.42 11.68
CA GLN A 7 -3.36 -0.52 10.49
C GLN A 7 -4.18 -0.96 9.29
N LYS A 8 -5.09 -1.90 9.48
CA LYS A 8 -5.97 -2.34 8.41
C LYS A 8 -6.87 -1.21 7.93
N GLN A 9 -7.41 -0.44 8.85
CA GLN A 9 -8.24 0.70 8.49
C GLN A 9 -7.45 1.74 7.73
N LYS A 10 -6.21 1.96 8.13
CA LYS A 10 -5.34 2.89 7.44
C LYS A 10 -5.07 2.43 6.01
N ALA A 11 -4.82 1.13 5.85
CA ALA A 11 -4.59 0.57 4.52
C ALA A 11 -5.81 0.78 3.63
N GLU A 12 -7.00 0.56 4.17
CA GLU A 12 -8.22 0.75 3.40
C GLU A 12 -8.41 2.21 3.01
N TYR A 13 -8.12 3.11 3.93
CA TYR A 13 -8.20 4.54 3.66
C TYR A 13 -7.27 4.91 2.51
N ILE A 14 -6.02 4.46 2.59
CA ILE A 14 -5.05 4.73 1.55
C ILE A 14 -5.49 4.13 0.22
N TRP A 15 -5.98 2.89 0.28
CA TRP A 15 -6.42 2.19 -0.92
C TRP A 15 -7.50 2.96 -1.67
N GLN A 16 -8.43 3.58 -0.95
CA GLN A 16 -9.48 4.36 -1.59
C GLN A 16 -8.91 5.48 -2.44
N GLY A 17 -7.72 5.96 -2.08
CA GLY A 17 -7.09 7.03 -2.82
C GLY A 17 -6.15 6.57 -3.92
N ILE A 18 -5.85 5.27 -3.99
CA ILE A 18 -4.88 4.77 -4.98
C ILE A 18 -5.41 3.59 -5.81
N LYS A 19 -6.63 3.17 -5.59
CA LYS A 19 -7.14 1.93 -6.19
C LYS A 19 -7.19 1.94 -7.71
N THR A 20 -7.13 3.12 -8.31
CA THR A 20 -7.11 3.22 -9.76
C THR A 20 -5.72 3.06 -10.36
N GLY A 21 -4.71 2.83 -9.51
CA GLY A 21 -3.33 2.73 -9.95
C GLY A 21 -2.59 4.03 -9.85
N LYS A 22 -3.28 5.11 -9.51
CA LYS A 22 -2.68 6.43 -9.31
C LYS A 22 -3.24 7.04 -8.05
N ALA A 23 -2.39 7.75 -7.32
CA ALA A 23 -2.84 8.48 -6.15
C ALA A 23 -3.75 9.61 -6.59
N LYS A 24 -4.88 9.77 -5.91
CA LYS A 24 -5.80 10.86 -6.21
C LYS A 24 -5.16 12.21 -5.91
N SER A 25 -4.25 12.24 -4.95
CA SER A 25 -3.55 13.47 -4.62
C SER A 25 -2.22 13.10 -3.99
N HIS A 26 -1.38 14.11 -3.83
CA HIS A 26 -0.08 13.93 -3.21
C HIS A 26 -0.22 13.35 -1.80
N HIS A 27 -1.28 13.72 -1.11
CA HIS A 27 -1.55 13.21 0.24
C HIS A 27 -1.57 11.68 0.28
N TYR A 28 -2.27 11.07 -0.68
CA TYR A 28 -2.38 9.61 -0.70
C TYR A 28 -1.04 8.95 -1.03
N LYS A 29 -0.26 9.61 -1.88
CA LYS A 29 1.07 9.11 -2.21
C LYS A 29 1.95 9.09 -0.96
N VAL A 30 1.95 10.18 -0.22
CA VAL A 30 2.74 10.29 1.01
C VAL A 30 2.29 9.26 2.04
N GLU A 31 0.98 9.14 2.23
CA GLU A 31 0.44 8.19 3.20
C GLU A 31 0.80 6.76 2.83
N MET A 32 0.74 6.44 1.56
CA MET A 32 1.10 5.10 1.08
C MET A 32 2.55 4.78 1.41
N ILE A 33 3.45 5.70 1.14
CA ILE A 33 4.87 5.49 1.39
C ILE A 33 5.16 5.42 2.89
N LYS A 34 4.54 6.30 3.67
CA LYS A 34 4.72 6.28 5.12
C LYS A 34 4.25 4.94 5.70
N PHE A 35 3.11 4.47 5.24
CA PHE A 35 2.54 3.22 5.71
C PHE A 35 3.48 2.05 5.40
N TYR A 36 3.99 2.03 4.18
CA TYR A 36 4.93 0.99 3.78
C TYR A 36 6.20 1.02 4.62
N ASN A 37 6.77 2.22 4.80
CA ASN A 37 7.99 2.37 5.58
C ASN A 37 7.80 1.90 7.01
N GLU A 38 6.67 2.26 7.59
CA GLU A 38 6.38 1.92 8.98
C GLU A 38 6.30 0.43 9.19
N LEU A 39 5.66 -0.27 8.28
CA LEU A 39 5.44 -1.70 8.42
C LEU A 39 6.61 -2.54 7.97
N ASN A 40 7.50 -1.99 7.16
CA ASN A 40 8.62 -2.74 6.60
C ASN A 40 9.99 -2.22 7.00
N ASN A 41 10.03 -1.24 7.89
CA ASN A 41 11.29 -0.64 8.34
C ASN A 41 12.14 -0.13 7.19
N THR A 42 11.49 0.55 6.25
CA THR A 42 12.18 1.13 5.10
C THR A 42 12.16 2.64 5.21
N ASN A 43 12.92 3.30 4.36
CA ASN A 43 13.06 4.74 4.38
C ASN A 43 12.89 5.38 3.01
N TYR A 44 11.90 4.92 2.28
CA TYR A 44 11.61 5.53 0.98
C TYR A 44 11.23 6.99 1.18
N LYS A 45 11.68 7.82 0.29
CA LYS A 45 11.34 9.24 0.35
C LYS A 45 9.89 9.46 -0.06
N TYR A 46 9.21 10.31 0.67
CA TYR A 46 7.80 10.58 0.39
C TYR A 46 7.60 11.30 -0.94
N THR A 47 8.66 11.92 -1.46
CA THR A 47 8.60 12.64 -2.72
C THR A 47 9.21 11.86 -3.87
N THR A 48 9.50 10.58 -3.67
CA THR A 48 10.16 9.77 -4.69
C THR A 48 9.32 9.69 -5.96
N ASN A 49 9.99 9.69 -7.10
CA ASN A 49 9.36 9.45 -8.39
C ASN A 49 9.78 8.10 -8.97
N CYS A 50 10.39 7.28 -8.14
CA CYS A 50 10.82 5.95 -8.56
C CYS A 50 9.60 5.08 -8.79
N SER A 51 9.33 4.72 -10.04
CA SER A 51 8.13 3.92 -10.33
C SER A 51 8.18 2.55 -9.66
N SER A 52 9.36 1.94 -9.58
CA SER A 52 9.48 0.65 -8.89
C SER A 52 9.10 0.78 -7.41
N CYS A 53 9.59 1.84 -6.77
CA CYS A 53 9.32 2.05 -5.35
C CYS A 53 7.83 2.29 -5.13
N LEU A 54 7.23 3.12 -5.97
CA LEU A 54 5.82 3.43 -5.85
C LEU A 54 4.97 2.19 -6.10
N ASN A 55 5.36 1.40 -7.09
CA ASN A 55 4.64 0.18 -7.39
C ASN A 55 4.73 -0.81 -6.24
N THR A 56 5.91 -0.90 -5.61
CA THR A 56 6.10 -1.78 -4.46
C THR A 56 5.15 -1.40 -3.33
N CYS A 57 5.05 -0.11 -3.04
CA CYS A 57 4.15 0.36 -1.99
C CYS A 57 2.69 0.10 -2.36
N TYR A 58 2.36 0.35 -3.61
CA TYR A 58 1.00 0.13 -4.11
C TYR A 58 0.59 -1.33 -3.96
N GLU A 59 1.45 -2.25 -4.41
CA GLU A 59 1.15 -3.68 -4.33
C GLU A 59 1.04 -4.15 -2.89
N PHE A 60 1.85 -3.54 -2.01
CA PHE A 60 1.79 -3.88 -0.60
C PHE A 60 0.42 -3.54 -0.01
N VAL A 61 -0.07 -2.32 -0.25
CA VAL A 61 -1.38 -1.91 0.24
C VAL A 61 -2.47 -2.75 -0.39
N LYS A 62 -2.35 -3.00 -1.68
CA LYS A 62 -3.32 -3.82 -2.39
C LYS A 62 -3.43 -5.21 -1.76
N SER A 63 -2.31 -5.82 -1.43
CA SER A 63 -2.31 -7.17 -0.88
C SER A 63 -2.95 -7.23 0.51
N ILE A 64 -2.97 -6.10 1.21
CA ILE A 64 -3.61 -6.04 2.52
C ILE A 64 -5.11 -5.90 2.37
N VAL A 65 -5.55 -5.01 1.49
CA VAL A 65 -6.96 -4.68 1.33
C VAL A 65 -7.68 -5.72 0.48
N ILE A 66 -7.06 -6.11 -0.62
CA ILE A 66 -7.62 -7.10 -1.52
C ILE A 66 -6.90 -8.41 -1.32
N LYS A 67 -7.40 -9.23 -0.42
CA LYS A 67 -6.78 -10.52 -0.17
C LYS A 67 -7.07 -11.46 -1.32
N PRO A 68 -6.05 -11.98 -1.98
CA PRO A 68 -6.28 -12.97 -3.02
C PRO A 68 -6.86 -14.21 -2.37
N LYS A 69 -7.83 -14.77 -3.05
CA LYS A 69 -8.32 -16.07 -2.63
C LYS A 69 -7.41 -17.11 -3.18
N LYS A 70 -7.02 -17.92 -2.58
CA LYS A 70 -6.05 -18.81 -3.08
C LYS A 70 -6.56 -19.88 -3.96
N LYS A 71 -6.58 -19.48 -4.42
CA LYS A 71 -6.61 -20.00 -4.87
C LYS A 71 -6.15 -20.69 -5.22
N ASN A 72 -6.30 -20.66 -5.18
CA ASN A 72 -5.88 -21.10 -5.35
C ASN A 72 -5.45 -21.71 -6.01
N GLY A 73 -5.59 -22.10 -6.21
CA GLY A 73 -5.14 -22.54 -6.52
C GLY A 73 -4.86 -22.89 -7.54
N LYS A 74 -4.96 -22.75 -7.49
CA LYS A 74 -4.66 -23.04 -8.12
C LYS A 74 -4.25 -23.24 -8.68
N LYS A 75 -4.45 -23.44 -8.91
CA LYS A 75 -4.04 -23.56 -9.17
C LYS A 75 -3.76 -23.74 -9.51
#